data_1463b30c417803f288d305641814f5fb
#
_entry.id   1463b30c417803f288d305641814f5fb
#
_cell.length_a   1.000
_cell.length_b   1.000
_cell.length_c   1.000
_cell.angle_alpha   90.00
_cell.angle_beta   90.00
_cell.angle_gamma   90.00
#
_symmetry.space_group_name_H-M   'P 1'
#
loop_
_entity.id
_entity.type
_entity.pdbx_description
1 polymer ?
#
loop_
_entity_poly.entity_id
_entity_poly.type
_entity_poly.pdbx_seq_one_letter_code
_entity_poly.pdbx_strand_id
1 'polypeptide(L)'
;MCDLLSVLKNERQQCQYKHTKNHKILEGVIYHRHHLHSNGISATPPRKIGLGMIVAAVGFSILTVASIGLASPKELGGTVSPDLVSPEWLISTYFVLTFAELLLSPMGISFVSKVAPPKYKGAMMGCWFAATAIGNYLVSIPGAIWNKVPLWGVWTLLIALCLISALFIFSIMKKLESATEG
;
A
#
# COMPACT_ATOMS: atom_id res chain seq x y z
N MET A 1 -54.67 10.05 26.73
CA MET A 1 -54.09 10.68 25.49
C MET A 1 -52.94 11.64 25.82
N CYS A 2 -52.92 12.32 26.95
CA CYS A 2 -51.79 13.18 27.38
C CYS A 2 -50.54 12.42 27.75
N ASP A 3 -50.64 11.23 28.37
CA ASP A 3 -49.43 10.46 28.78
C ASP A 3 -48.63 9.89 27.62
N LEU A 4 -49.30 9.52 26.51
CA LEU A 4 -48.59 8.98 25.34
C LEU A 4 -47.73 10.05 24.64
N LEU A 5 -48.21 11.28 24.64
CA LEU A 5 -47.51 12.44 24.05
C LEU A 5 -46.27 12.84 24.89
N SER A 6 -46.34 12.70 26.21
CA SER A 6 -45.21 12.97 27.10
C SER A 6 -44.12 11.93 26.97
N VAL A 7 -44.47 10.64 26.81
CA VAL A 7 -43.50 9.54 26.56
C VAL A 7 -42.82 9.71 25.23
N LEU A 8 -43.53 10.00 24.14
CA LEU A 8 -42.94 10.21 22.80
C LEU A 8 -42.05 11.45 22.74
N LYS A 9 -42.39 12.49 23.53
CA LYS A 9 -41.54 13.70 23.61
C LYS A 9 -40.25 13.43 24.36
N ASN A 10 -40.30 12.60 25.40
CA ASN A 10 -39.13 12.19 26.21
C ASN A 10 -38.21 11.26 25.36
N GLU A 11 -38.75 10.31 24.65
CA GLU A 11 -38.00 9.45 23.74
C GLU A 11 -37.27 10.23 22.64
N ARG A 12 -37.96 11.23 22.05
CA ARG A 12 -37.37 12.10 21.03
C ARG A 12 -36.24 12.96 21.59
N GLN A 13 -36.39 13.48 22.82
CA GLN A 13 -35.33 14.23 23.50
C GLN A 13 -34.13 13.34 23.84
N GLN A 14 -34.36 12.12 24.30
CA GLN A 14 -33.33 11.12 24.60
C GLN A 14 -32.54 10.75 23.30
N CYS A 15 -33.24 10.58 22.19
CA CYS A 15 -32.63 10.27 20.91
C CYS A 15 -31.76 11.43 20.39
N GLN A 16 -32.24 12.66 20.51
CA GLN A 16 -31.47 13.85 20.16
C GLN A 16 -30.24 14.05 21.07
N TYR A 17 -30.40 13.85 22.36
CA TYR A 17 -29.27 13.94 23.30
C TYR A 17 -28.19 12.89 23.01
N LYS A 18 -28.58 11.67 22.70
CA LYS A 18 -27.66 10.58 22.33
C LYS A 18 -26.94 10.86 21.02
N HIS A 19 -27.63 11.43 20.04
CA HIS A 19 -27.06 11.83 18.77
C HIS A 19 -26.04 12.97 18.92
N THR A 20 -26.36 13.99 19.72
CA THR A 20 -25.46 15.12 20.00
C THR A 20 -24.23 14.70 20.81
N LYS A 21 -24.40 13.77 21.77
CA LYS A 21 -23.29 13.24 22.56
C LYS A 21 -22.32 12.44 21.69
N ASN A 22 -22.85 11.59 20.81
CA ASN A 22 -22.04 10.84 19.86
C ASN A 22 -21.29 11.75 18.87
N HIS A 23 -21.93 12.83 18.42
CA HIS A 23 -21.31 13.82 17.54
C HIS A 23 -20.13 14.52 18.22
N LYS A 24 -20.28 14.94 19.49
CA LYS A 24 -19.20 15.55 20.27
C LYS A 24 -18.04 14.59 20.55
N ILE A 25 -18.33 13.31 20.79
CA ILE A 25 -17.28 12.28 20.94
C ILE A 25 -16.54 12.08 19.63
N LEU A 26 -17.27 12.03 18.51
CA LEU A 26 -16.69 11.90 17.17
C LEU A 26 -15.82 13.11 16.83
N GLU A 27 -16.28 14.32 17.09
CA GLU A 27 -15.49 15.55 16.92
C GLU A 27 -14.25 15.56 17.81
N GLY A 28 -14.36 15.14 19.07
CA GLY A 28 -13.22 15.02 19.98
C GLY A 28 -12.19 14.00 19.48
N VAL A 29 -12.63 12.85 18.98
CA VAL A 29 -11.75 11.82 18.39
C VAL A 29 -11.10 12.32 17.10
N ILE A 30 -11.85 13.02 16.24
CA ILE A 30 -11.33 13.62 15.01
C ILE A 30 -10.33 14.72 15.34
N TYR A 31 -10.63 15.59 16.32
CA TYR A 31 -9.74 16.66 16.78
C TYR A 31 -8.46 16.10 17.40
N HIS A 32 -8.57 15.07 18.24
CA HIS A 32 -7.42 14.41 18.85
C HIS A 32 -6.55 13.70 17.80
N ARG A 33 -7.18 13.07 16.82
CA ARG A 33 -6.49 12.48 15.66
C ARG A 33 -5.79 13.54 14.80
N HIS A 34 -6.43 14.70 14.61
CA HIS A 34 -5.83 15.83 13.88
C HIS A 34 -4.64 16.43 14.63
N HIS A 35 -4.72 16.52 15.95
CA HIS A 35 -3.66 17.08 16.81
C HIS A 35 -2.46 16.12 16.95
N LEU A 36 -2.71 14.81 17.02
CA LEU A 36 -1.65 13.79 16.95
C LEU A 36 -0.98 13.72 15.57
N HIS A 37 -1.73 14.06 14.52
CA HIS A 37 -1.20 14.13 13.14
C HIS A 37 -0.37 15.41 12.90
N SER A 38 -0.57 16.45 13.69
CA SER A 38 0.14 17.72 13.58
C SER A 38 1.54 17.72 14.21
N ASN A 39 1.80 16.86 15.18
CA ASN A 39 3.08 16.78 15.92
C ASN A 39 3.96 15.56 15.57
N GLY A 40 3.49 14.65 14.73
CA GLY A 40 4.31 13.58 14.16
C GLY A 40 4.78 13.99 12.76
N ILE A 41 5.99 13.62 12.39
CA ILE A 41 6.55 13.75 11.04
C ILE A 41 5.52 13.16 10.06
N SER A 42 4.59 13.98 9.61
CA SER A 42 3.56 13.59 8.65
C SER A 42 4.19 13.53 7.26
N ALA A 43 4.89 12.41 6.99
CA ALA A 43 5.35 12.12 5.65
C ALA A 43 4.12 12.16 4.72
N THR A 44 4.15 13.03 3.73
CA THR A 44 3.10 13.18 2.73
C THR A 44 2.81 11.84 2.03
N PRO A 45 1.59 11.59 1.57
CA PRO A 45 1.24 10.32 0.92
C PRO A 45 2.24 9.88 -0.16
N PRO A 46 2.72 10.75 -1.08
CA PRO A 46 3.71 10.34 -2.08
C PRO A 46 5.05 9.90 -1.48
N ARG A 47 5.48 10.49 -0.36
CA ARG A 47 6.72 10.05 0.33
C ARG A 47 6.58 8.65 0.89
N LYS A 48 5.42 8.32 1.46
CA LYS A 48 5.15 6.96 1.97
C LYS A 48 5.13 5.92 0.87
N ILE A 49 4.58 6.28 -0.30
CA ILE A 49 4.58 5.42 -1.49
C ILE A 49 6.02 5.19 -1.96
N GLY A 50 6.84 6.23 -2.11
CA GLY A 50 8.25 6.10 -2.49
C GLY A 50 9.06 5.26 -1.50
N LEU A 51 8.83 5.45 -0.19
CA LEU A 51 9.45 4.65 0.86
C LEU A 51 9.04 3.17 0.75
N GLY A 52 7.75 2.90 0.51
CA GLY A 52 7.25 1.53 0.31
C GLY A 52 7.95 0.81 -0.85
N MET A 53 8.22 1.51 -1.96
CA MET A 53 8.96 0.96 -3.10
C MET A 53 10.42 0.62 -2.74
N ILE A 54 11.07 1.45 -1.90
CA ILE A 54 12.43 1.16 -1.40
C ILE A 54 12.41 -0.05 -0.48
N VAL A 55 11.43 -0.15 0.42
CA VAL A 55 11.27 -1.31 1.31
C VAL A 55 11.02 -2.58 0.49
N ALA A 56 10.23 -2.52 -0.58
CA ALA A 56 10.04 -3.64 -1.49
C ALA A 56 11.34 -4.06 -2.19
N ALA A 57 12.17 -3.10 -2.63
CA ALA A 57 13.48 -3.38 -3.20
C ALA A 57 14.41 -4.09 -2.20
N VAL A 58 14.36 -3.71 -0.92
CA VAL A 58 15.10 -4.42 0.17
C VAL A 58 14.58 -5.86 0.31
N GLY A 59 13.26 -6.08 0.28
CA GLY A 59 12.68 -7.43 0.33
C GLY A 59 13.17 -8.31 -0.82
N PHE A 60 13.18 -7.81 -2.05
CA PHE A 60 13.71 -8.54 -3.20
C PHE A 60 15.23 -8.75 -3.13
N SER A 61 15.98 -7.84 -2.49
CA SER A 61 17.41 -8.01 -2.27
C SER A 61 17.71 -9.22 -1.38
N ILE A 62 16.87 -9.49 -0.39
CA ILE A 62 17.00 -10.68 0.46
C ILE A 62 16.89 -11.95 -0.40
N LEU A 63 15.91 -12.03 -1.30
CA LEU A 63 15.75 -13.16 -2.23
C LEU A 63 16.91 -13.26 -3.23
N THR A 64 17.43 -12.12 -3.69
CA THR A 64 18.60 -12.12 -4.59
C THR A 64 19.79 -12.78 -3.90
N VAL A 65 20.10 -12.37 -2.67
CA VAL A 65 21.20 -12.95 -1.89
C VAL A 65 20.98 -14.44 -1.63
N ALA A 66 19.75 -14.84 -1.25
CA ALA A 66 19.38 -16.23 -1.03
C ALA A 66 19.48 -17.10 -2.30
N SER A 67 19.38 -16.48 -3.47
CA SER A 67 19.41 -17.18 -4.77
C SER A 67 20.80 -17.24 -5.41
N ILE A 68 21.81 -16.62 -4.80
CA ILE A 68 23.18 -16.66 -5.31
C ILE A 68 23.72 -18.10 -5.13
N GLY A 69 24.16 -18.69 -6.24
CA GLY A 69 24.72 -20.05 -6.22
C GLY A 69 23.70 -21.18 -6.40
N LEU A 70 22.38 -20.85 -6.42
CA LEU A 70 21.38 -21.87 -6.75
C LEU A 70 21.36 -22.16 -8.25
N ALA A 71 21.31 -23.45 -8.59
CA ALA A 71 21.10 -23.90 -9.95
C ALA A 71 19.71 -23.45 -10.46
N SER A 72 19.65 -23.06 -11.73
CA SER A 72 18.36 -22.65 -12.32
C SER A 72 17.44 -23.88 -12.48
N PRO A 73 16.11 -23.70 -12.42
CA PRO A 73 15.17 -24.82 -12.60
C PRO A 73 15.37 -25.59 -13.91
N LYS A 74 15.94 -24.92 -14.93
CA LYS A 74 16.26 -25.56 -16.23
C LYS A 74 17.47 -26.50 -16.11
N GLU A 75 18.48 -26.16 -15.32
CA GLU A 75 19.66 -26.98 -15.10
C GLU A 75 19.35 -28.21 -14.28
N LEU A 76 18.39 -28.12 -13.37
CA LEU A 76 17.91 -29.21 -12.53
C LEU A 76 17.11 -30.27 -13.28
N GLY A 77 16.57 -29.96 -14.49
CA GLY A 77 15.85 -30.95 -15.32
C GLY A 77 14.70 -31.69 -14.62
N GLY A 78 14.11 -31.08 -13.58
CA GLY A 78 13.04 -31.69 -12.76
C GLY A 78 13.52 -32.52 -11.56
N THR A 79 14.83 -32.56 -11.30
CA THR A 79 15.38 -33.15 -10.08
C THR A 79 15.36 -32.15 -8.91
N VAL A 80 15.35 -32.67 -7.68
CA VAL A 80 15.40 -31.82 -6.48
C VAL A 80 16.78 -31.16 -6.41
N SER A 81 16.81 -29.86 -6.13
CA SER A 81 18.07 -29.13 -5.93
C SER A 81 18.86 -29.76 -4.76
N PRO A 82 20.16 -30.02 -4.94
CA PRO A 82 21.04 -30.47 -3.85
C PRO A 82 21.22 -29.38 -2.78
N ASP A 83 21.14 -28.11 -3.19
CA ASP A 83 21.29 -26.96 -2.32
C ASP A 83 19.91 -26.42 -1.89
N LEU A 84 19.49 -26.81 -0.69
CA LEU A 84 18.23 -26.35 -0.10
C LEU A 84 18.47 -25.06 0.68
N VAL A 85 17.75 -24.02 0.33
CA VAL A 85 17.76 -22.74 1.07
C VAL A 85 16.82 -22.84 2.27
N SER A 86 17.26 -22.35 3.43
CA SER A 86 16.45 -22.32 4.63
C SER A 86 15.15 -21.52 4.41
N PRO A 87 13.99 -22.02 4.90
CA PRO A 87 12.70 -21.32 4.81
C PRO A 87 12.71 -19.91 5.45
N GLU A 88 13.66 -19.63 6.35
CA GLU A 88 13.80 -18.35 7.04
C GLU A 88 13.99 -17.17 6.07
N TRP A 89 14.70 -17.38 4.95
CA TRP A 89 14.88 -16.37 3.91
C TRP A 89 13.55 -15.95 3.27
N LEU A 90 12.69 -16.93 3.02
CA LEU A 90 11.38 -16.69 2.46
C LEU A 90 10.47 -15.95 3.46
N ILE A 91 10.47 -16.39 4.72
CA ILE A 91 9.69 -15.75 5.80
C ILE A 91 10.13 -14.30 5.97
N SER A 92 11.43 -14.05 6.04
CA SER A 92 12.00 -12.71 6.17
C SER A 92 11.58 -11.80 5.00
N THR A 93 11.63 -12.33 3.79
CA THR A 93 11.21 -11.59 2.59
C THR A 93 9.73 -11.25 2.64
N TYR A 94 8.85 -12.20 2.95
CA TYR A 94 7.42 -11.93 3.07
C TYR A 94 7.12 -10.90 4.17
N PHE A 95 7.82 -10.96 5.28
CA PHE A 95 7.70 -9.98 6.35
C PHE A 95 8.00 -8.56 5.85
N VAL A 96 9.13 -8.37 5.17
CA VAL A 96 9.53 -7.06 4.62
C VAL A 96 8.55 -6.60 3.53
N LEU A 97 8.13 -7.48 2.62
CA LEU A 97 7.19 -7.16 1.55
C LEU A 97 5.81 -6.79 2.09
N THR A 98 5.36 -7.40 3.19
CA THR A 98 4.11 -7.03 3.86
C THR A 98 4.16 -5.59 4.36
N PHE A 99 5.28 -5.14 4.95
CA PHE A 99 5.45 -3.73 5.32
C PHE A 99 5.44 -2.81 4.11
N ALA A 100 6.07 -3.20 3.01
CA ALA A 100 6.04 -2.43 1.77
C ALA A 100 4.60 -2.28 1.25
N GLU A 101 3.82 -3.35 1.27
CA GLU A 101 2.43 -3.35 0.84
C GLU A 101 1.55 -2.45 1.73
N LEU A 102 1.71 -2.51 3.05
CA LEU A 102 1.00 -1.63 3.98
C LEU A 102 1.29 -0.14 3.75
N LEU A 103 2.48 0.19 3.26
CA LEU A 103 2.83 1.56 2.90
C LEU A 103 2.27 1.97 1.52
N LEU A 104 2.19 1.04 0.56
CA LEU A 104 1.78 1.30 -0.81
C LEU A 104 0.26 1.33 -0.98
N SER A 105 -0.43 0.26 -0.59
CA SER A 105 -1.84 0.03 -0.93
C SER A 105 -2.80 1.06 -0.31
N PRO A 106 -2.80 1.31 1.01
CA PRO A 106 -3.71 2.29 1.60
C PRO A 106 -3.37 3.72 1.21
N MET A 107 -2.07 4.03 1.04
CA MET A 107 -1.64 5.38 0.69
C MET A 107 -1.96 5.71 -0.77
N GLY A 108 -1.85 4.76 -1.69
CA GLY A 108 -2.20 4.95 -3.10
C GLY A 108 -3.68 5.28 -3.27
N ILE A 109 -4.57 4.50 -2.67
CA ILE A 109 -6.02 4.72 -2.71
C ILE A 109 -6.39 6.07 -2.05
N SER A 110 -5.81 6.37 -0.89
CA SER A 110 -6.02 7.63 -0.18
C SER A 110 -5.56 8.83 -1.00
N PHE A 111 -4.42 8.74 -1.66
CA PHE A 111 -3.86 9.78 -2.51
C PHE A 111 -4.79 10.08 -3.70
N VAL A 112 -5.18 9.06 -4.48
CA VAL A 112 -6.09 9.20 -5.62
C VAL A 112 -7.43 9.81 -5.18
N SER A 113 -7.97 9.37 -4.05
CA SER A 113 -9.22 9.88 -3.49
C SER A 113 -9.14 11.36 -3.09
N LYS A 114 -7.97 11.86 -2.66
CA LYS A 114 -7.75 13.27 -2.27
C LYS A 114 -7.57 14.19 -3.48
N VAL A 115 -6.77 13.76 -4.46
CA VAL A 115 -6.41 14.57 -5.62
C VAL A 115 -7.53 14.60 -6.67
N ALA A 116 -8.42 13.62 -6.69
CA ALA A 116 -9.49 13.52 -7.66
C ALA A 116 -10.56 14.61 -7.46
N PRO A 117 -10.88 15.40 -8.50
CA PRO A 117 -12.00 16.34 -8.45
C PRO A 117 -13.31 15.61 -8.14
N PRO A 118 -14.25 16.19 -7.36
CA PRO A 118 -15.47 15.53 -6.92
C PRO A 118 -16.28 14.88 -8.07
N LYS A 119 -16.32 15.57 -9.22
CA LYS A 119 -17.03 15.11 -10.43
C LYS A 119 -16.41 13.85 -11.05
N TYR A 120 -15.11 13.65 -10.95
CA TYR A 120 -14.38 12.57 -11.62
C TYR A 120 -13.79 11.54 -10.65
N LYS A 121 -14.17 11.60 -9.38
CA LYS A 121 -13.61 10.73 -8.33
C LYS A 121 -13.75 9.23 -8.65
N GLY A 122 -14.93 8.82 -9.16
CA GLY A 122 -15.15 7.43 -9.57
C GLY A 122 -14.28 7.02 -10.75
N ALA A 123 -14.15 7.88 -11.76
CA ALA A 123 -13.31 7.61 -12.93
C ALA A 123 -11.83 7.50 -12.55
N MET A 124 -11.33 8.39 -11.69
CA MET A 124 -9.94 8.34 -11.19
C MET A 124 -9.65 7.06 -10.39
N MET A 125 -10.60 6.63 -9.55
CA MET A 125 -10.49 5.34 -8.85
C MET A 125 -10.50 4.16 -9.82
N GLY A 126 -11.35 4.22 -10.86
CA GLY A 126 -11.35 3.22 -11.94
C GLY A 126 -10.01 3.14 -12.68
N CYS A 127 -9.41 4.29 -13.01
CA CYS A 127 -8.06 4.35 -13.59
C CYS A 127 -6.98 3.76 -12.68
N TRP A 128 -7.07 3.97 -11.36
CA TRP A 128 -6.17 3.35 -10.39
C TRP A 128 -6.24 1.83 -10.43
N PHE A 129 -7.45 1.27 -10.41
CA PHE A 129 -7.64 -0.19 -10.50
C PHE A 129 -7.23 -0.75 -11.86
N ALA A 130 -7.47 -0.02 -12.96
CA ALA A 130 -7.02 -0.41 -14.28
C ALA A 130 -5.48 -0.44 -14.36
N ALA A 131 -4.79 0.56 -13.81
CA ALA A 131 -3.34 0.57 -13.71
C ALA A 131 -2.80 -0.60 -12.89
N THR A 132 -3.46 -0.93 -11.76
CA THR A 132 -3.12 -2.10 -10.94
C THR A 132 -3.31 -3.42 -11.71
N ALA A 133 -4.39 -3.54 -12.48
CA ALA A 133 -4.64 -4.72 -13.31
C ALA A 133 -3.58 -4.90 -14.40
N ILE A 134 -3.16 -3.80 -15.06
CA ILE A 134 -2.06 -3.81 -16.02
C ILE A 134 -0.75 -4.22 -15.34
N GLY A 135 -0.46 -3.69 -14.15
CA GLY A 135 0.71 -4.08 -13.35
C GLY A 135 0.73 -5.58 -13.05
N ASN A 136 -0.39 -6.13 -12.60
CA ASN A 136 -0.53 -7.56 -12.34
C ASN A 136 -0.34 -8.42 -13.60
N TYR A 137 -0.81 -7.95 -14.76
CA TYR A 137 -0.56 -8.62 -16.02
C TYR A 137 0.93 -8.61 -16.39
N LEU A 138 1.63 -7.50 -16.17
CA LEU A 138 3.07 -7.38 -16.43
C LEU A 138 3.93 -8.29 -15.55
N VAL A 139 3.43 -8.73 -14.38
CA VAL A 139 4.11 -9.73 -13.52
C VAL A 139 4.27 -11.08 -14.23
N SER A 140 3.50 -11.36 -15.28
CA SER A 140 3.69 -12.56 -16.12
C SER A 140 5.05 -12.57 -16.84
N ILE A 141 5.67 -11.40 -17.09
CA ILE A 141 6.96 -11.29 -17.81
C ILE A 141 8.09 -11.93 -16.99
N PRO A 142 8.36 -11.57 -15.72
CA PRO A 142 9.29 -12.31 -14.87
C PRO A 142 9.02 -13.81 -14.83
N GLY A 143 7.74 -14.22 -14.78
CA GLY A 143 7.35 -15.62 -14.84
C GLY A 143 7.77 -16.31 -16.15
N ALA A 144 7.61 -15.65 -17.28
CA ALA A 144 7.99 -16.20 -18.58
C ALA A 144 9.50 -16.35 -18.78
N ILE A 145 10.30 -15.53 -18.13
CA ILE A 145 11.77 -15.59 -18.18
C ILE A 145 12.39 -16.45 -17.08
N TRP A 146 11.58 -16.94 -16.13
CA TRP A 146 12.01 -17.71 -14.95
C TRP A 146 12.97 -18.88 -15.30
N ASN A 147 12.71 -19.59 -16.38
CA ASN A 147 13.52 -20.71 -16.84
C ASN A 147 14.65 -20.33 -17.82
N LYS A 148 14.77 -19.07 -18.21
CA LYS A 148 15.74 -18.62 -19.22
C LYS A 148 16.92 -17.86 -18.59
N VAL A 149 16.74 -17.34 -17.40
CA VAL A 149 17.70 -16.49 -16.70
C VAL A 149 18.00 -17.13 -15.33
N PRO A 150 19.21 -16.99 -14.79
CA PRO A 150 19.49 -17.46 -13.43
C PRO A 150 18.58 -16.79 -12.41
N LEU A 151 18.24 -17.51 -11.34
CA LEU A 151 17.21 -17.12 -10.37
C LEU A 151 17.48 -15.74 -9.76
N TRP A 152 18.73 -15.45 -9.40
CA TRP A 152 19.15 -14.15 -8.88
C TRP A 152 18.91 -13.01 -9.87
N GLY A 153 18.98 -13.27 -11.18
CA GLY A 153 18.74 -12.27 -12.22
C GLY A 153 17.28 -11.80 -12.27
N VAL A 154 16.33 -12.70 -12.03
CA VAL A 154 14.89 -12.35 -11.96
C VAL A 154 14.63 -11.39 -10.79
N TRP A 155 15.18 -11.69 -9.62
CA TRP A 155 15.04 -10.83 -8.44
C TRP A 155 15.71 -9.47 -8.63
N THR A 156 16.89 -9.45 -9.24
CA THR A 156 17.60 -8.20 -9.57
C THR A 156 16.78 -7.31 -10.53
N LEU A 157 16.08 -7.90 -11.47
CA LEU A 157 15.16 -7.16 -12.36
C LEU A 157 14.04 -6.49 -11.55
N LEU A 158 13.45 -7.18 -10.58
CA LEU A 158 12.41 -6.61 -9.73
C LEU A 158 12.94 -5.49 -8.85
N ILE A 159 14.15 -5.61 -8.30
CA ILE A 159 14.83 -4.54 -7.57
C ILE A 159 14.99 -3.30 -8.47
N ALA A 160 15.49 -3.47 -9.68
CA ALA A 160 15.66 -2.37 -10.62
C ALA A 160 14.35 -1.65 -10.93
N LEU A 161 13.27 -2.40 -11.17
CA LEU A 161 11.94 -1.84 -11.39
C LEU A 161 11.41 -1.06 -10.19
N CYS A 162 11.59 -1.58 -8.96
CA CYS A 162 11.21 -0.88 -7.73
C CYS A 162 12.00 0.43 -7.56
N LEU A 163 13.31 0.41 -7.80
CA LEU A 163 14.15 1.61 -7.67
C LEU A 163 13.84 2.66 -8.73
N ILE A 164 13.62 2.25 -9.99
CA ILE A 164 13.20 3.16 -11.07
C ILE A 164 11.87 3.81 -10.71
N SER A 165 10.91 3.03 -10.22
CA SER A 165 9.61 3.54 -9.80
C SER A 165 9.72 4.49 -8.61
N ALA A 166 10.57 4.19 -7.63
CA ALA A 166 10.85 5.07 -6.51
C ALA A 166 11.48 6.40 -6.98
N LEU A 167 12.48 6.35 -7.85
CA LEU A 167 13.10 7.54 -8.44
C LEU A 167 12.09 8.40 -9.20
N PHE A 168 11.20 7.77 -9.97
CA PHE A 168 10.14 8.47 -10.68
C PHE A 168 9.21 9.21 -9.72
N ILE A 169 8.73 8.53 -8.67
CA ILE A 169 7.88 9.17 -7.64
C ILE A 169 8.61 10.32 -6.96
N PHE A 170 9.88 10.17 -6.56
CA PHE A 170 10.66 11.23 -5.93
C PHE A 170 10.90 12.42 -6.87
N SER A 171 11.06 12.17 -8.17
CA SER A 171 11.24 13.22 -9.18
C SER A 171 10.02 14.11 -9.33
N ILE A 172 8.81 13.55 -9.24
CA ILE A 172 7.56 14.30 -9.37
C ILE A 172 6.93 14.68 -8.02
N MET A 173 7.61 14.35 -6.92
CA MET A 173 7.08 14.51 -5.55
C MET A 173 6.60 15.94 -5.27
N LYS A 174 7.39 16.97 -5.62
CA LYS A 174 7.02 18.39 -5.42
C LYS A 174 5.69 18.75 -6.10
N LYS A 175 5.44 18.24 -7.31
CA LYS A 175 4.17 18.43 -8.03
C LYS A 175 3.01 17.71 -7.34
N LEU A 176 3.26 16.51 -6.83
CA LEU A 176 2.23 15.71 -6.15
C LEU A 176 1.87 16.30 -4.78
N GLU A 177 2.83 16.82 -4.03
CA GLU A 177 2.62 17.50 -2.74
C GLU A 177 1.80 18.77 -2.93
N SER A 178 2.15 19.61 -3.91
CA SER A 178 1.37 20.83 -4.23
C SER A 178 -0.09 20.52 -4.62
N ALA A 179 -0.37 19.39 -5.25
CA ALA A 179 -1.73 18.98 -5.60
C ALA A 179 -2.54 18.45 -4.40
N THR A 180 -1.90 18.14 -3.28
CA THR A 180 -2.57 17.66 -2.05
C THR A 180 -2.81 18.76 -1.01
N GLU A 181 -2.13 19.91 -1.13
CA GLU A 181 -2.23 21.05 -0.21
C GLU A 181 -3.25 22.10 -0.67
N GLY A 182 -3.73 22.05 -1.90
CA GLY A 182 -4.80 22.88 -2.47
C GLY A 182 -6.17 22.22 -2.39
#